data_1cde421765b95f016241bb6ce966cef2
#
_entry.id   1cde421765b95f016241bb6ce966cef2
#
_cell.length_a   1.000
_cell.length_b   1.000
_cell.length_c   1.000
_cell.angle_alpha   90.00
_cell.angle_beta   90.00
_cell.angle_gamma   90.00
#
_symmetry.space_group_name_H-M   'P 1'
#
loop_
_entity.id
_entity.type
_entity.pdbx_description
1 polymer ?
#
loop_
_entity_poly.entity_id
_entity_poly.type
_entity_poly.pdbx_seq_one_letter_code
_entity_poly.pdbx_strand_id
1 'polypeptide(L)'
;MFGKSLLVCPVTQPMYTQTVSDTIRVEDFSTVKSMRIYLPKNTEWYDFWTNQKHSGGQYIVKDTPIDILPLYVKAGSILPIGPEVQYSTEKSWDNLEIKVYPGCNGEFTLYEDENDNYNYEKGMYSTITMKWNDRTRMLTIENRKGEFSGMLKERKFNIVTADGAKKAVAYNGKKVTVKM
;
A
#
# COMPACT_ATOMS: atom_id res chain seq x y z
N MET A 1 -0.34 13.17 2.04
CA MET A 1 -0.11 11.80 2.55
C MET A 1 -1.45 11.12 2.77
N PHE A 2 -1.55 9.87 2.39
CA PHE A 2 -2.66 8.99 2.76
C PHE A 2 -2.17 8.02 3.83
N GLY A 3 -2.69 8.17 5.04
CA GLY A 3 -2.11 7.53 6.21
C GLY A 3 -0.63 7.91 6.44
N LYS A 4 0.14 6.98 7.00
CA LYS A 4 1.58 7.18 7.31
C LYS A 4 2.50 6.72 6.17
N SER A 5 1.98 5.98 5.19
CA SER A 5 2.78 5.20 4.23
C SER A 5 2.76 5.76 2.81
N LEU A 6 1.68 6.39 2.36
CA LEU A 6 1.50 6.76 0.97
C LEU A 6 1.57 8.27 0.73
N LEU A 7 2.40 8.69 -0.21
CA LEU A 7 2.40 10.03 -0.79
C LEU A 7 1.59 9.96 -2.09
N VAL A 8 0.39 10.52 -2.06
CA VAL A 8 -0.50 10.61 -3.22
C VAL A 8 -0.23 11.93 -3.91
N CYS A 9 0.04 11.91 -5.21
CA CYS A 9 0.38 13.07 -6.02
C CYS A 9 -0.62 13.24 -7.17
N PRO A 10 -1.84 13.72 -6.88
CA PRO A 10 -2.86 13.88 -7.91
C PRO A 10 -2.44 14.91 -8.95
N VAL A 11 -2.78 14.65 -10.20
CA VAL A 11 -2.70 15.63 -11.27
C VAL A 11 -3.83 16.64 -11.08
N THR A 12 -3.49 17.87 -10.74
CA THR A 12 -4.45 18.94 -10.40
C THR A 12 -4.69 19.93 -11.53
N GLN A 13 -3.96 19.79 -12.63
CA GLN A 13 -4.10 20.61 -13.82
C GLN A 13 -4.47 19.77 -15.03
N PRO A 14 -5.28 20.27 -15.97
CA PRO A 14 -5.66 19.54 -17.17
C PRO A 14 -4.43 19.38 -18.08
N MET A 15 -3.77 18.22 -18.05
CA MET A 15 -2.55 17.96 -18.81
C MET A 15 -2.82 17.51 -20.26
N TYR A 16 -3.95 16.87 -20.49
CA TYR A 16 -4.33 16.24 -21.77
C TYR A 16 -5.42 17.01 -22.50
N THR A 17 -5.59 18.30 -22.17
CA THR A 17 -6.57 19.17 -22.81
C THR A 17 -5.87 20.38 -23.38
N GLN A 18 -6.14 20.70 -24.66
CA GLN A 18 -5.70 21.92 -25.31
C GLN A 18 -6.89 22.87 -25.47
N THR A 19 -6.69 24.13 -25.13
CA THR A 19 -7.67 25.17 -25.38
C THR A 19 -7.48 25.70 -26.81
N VAL A 20 -8.45 25.45 -27.67
CA VAL A 20 -8.42 25.86 -29.08
C VAL A 20 -9.06 27.24 -29.23
N SER A 21 -10.05 27.57 -28.40
CA SER A 21 -10.65 28.90 -28.29
C SER A 21 -11.22 29.11 -26.89
N ASP A 22 -11.76 30.26 -26.58
CA ASP A 22 -12.31 30.61 -25.26
C ASP A 22 -13.39 29.62 -24.78
N THR A 23 -14.01 28.87 -25.69
CA THR A 23 -15.10 27.93 -25.40
C THR A 23 -14.83 26.48 -25.82
N ILE A 24 -13.76 26.23 -26.61
CA ILE A 24 -13.47 24.92 -27.17
C ILE A 24 -12.19 24.36 -26.54
N ARG A 25 -12.33 23.20 -25.91
CA ARG A 25 -11.22 22.36 -25.44
C ARG A 25 -11.21 21.05 -26.21
N VAL A 26 -10.02 20.64 -26.63
CA VAL A 26 -9.80 19.37 -27.35
C VAL A 26 -8.84 18.52 -26.53
N GLU A 27 -9.16 17.25 -26.41
CA GLU A 27 -8.32 16.26 -25.74
C GLU A 27 -7.18 15.84 -26.66
N ASP A 28 -5.97 15.70 -26.10
CA ASP A 28 -4.78 15.27 -26.82
C ASP A 28 -4.01 14.25 -25.99
N PHE A 29 -4.13 12.98 -26.32
CA PHE A 29 -3.41 11.87 -25.71
C PHE A 29 -2.26 11.35 -26.58
N SER A 30 -1.85 12.08 -27.62
CA SER A 30 -0.80 11.67 -28.55
C SER A 30 0.57 11.50 -27.89
N THR A 31 0.81 12.21 -26.78
CA THR A 31 2.06 12.13 -26.02
C THR A 31 1.79 12.04 -24.54
N VAL A 32 2.55 11.17 -23.84
CA VAL A 32 2.51 11.10 -22.38
C VAL A 32 3.06 12.42 -21.81
N LYS A 33 2.31 13.01 -20.90
CA LYS A 33 2.72 14.20 -20.15
C LYS A 33 3.39 13.81 -18.85
N SER A 34 4.22 14.70 -18.32
CA SER A 34 4.96 14.48 -17.07
C SER A 34 4.66 15.58 -16.08
N MET A 35 4.76 15.29 -14.79
CA MET A 35 4.69 16.28 -13.73
C MET A 35 5.91 16.24 -12.83
N ARG A 36 6.21 17.38 -12.21
CA ARG A 36 7.27 17.51 -11.22
C ARG A 36 6.71 17.22 -9.82
N ILE A 37 7.31 16.28 -9.11
CA ILE A 37 6.87 15.82 -7.79
C ILE A 37 7.99 16.04 -6.78
N TYR A 38 7.68 16.65 -5.64
CA TYR A 38 8.61 16.75 -4.52
C TYR A 38 8.48 15.53 -3.60
N LEU A 39 9.56 14.80 -3.39
CA LEU A 39 9.65 13.72 -2.42
C LEU A 39 10.18 14.27 -1.09
N PRO A 40 9.41 14.20 0.01
CA PRO A 40 9.83 14.72 1.31
C PRO A 40 11.15 14.14 1.80
N LYS A 41 11.97 14.98 2.44
CA LYS A 41 13.29 14.64 2.98
C LYS A 41 13.24 13.65 4.15
N ASN A 42 14.40 13.15 4.55
CA ASN A 42 14.64 12.28 5.71
C ASN A 42 14.04 10.87 5.60
N THR A 43 13.76 10.42 4.39
CA THR A 43 13.35 9.05 4.10
C THR A 43 13.62 8.72 2.64
N GLU A 44 13.53 7.45 2.31
CA GLU A 44 13.49 6.97 0.93
C GLU A 44 12.05 6.70 0.53
N TRP A 45 11.79 6.74 -0.77
CA TRP A 45 10.47 6.55 -1.37
C TRP A 45 10.54 5.52 -2.47
N TYR A 46 9.53 4.71 -2.59
CA TYR A 46 9.34 3.76 -3.68
C TYR A 46 8.18 4.19 -4.55
N ASP A 47 8.38 4.26 -5.84
CA ASP A 47 7.26 4.35 -6.77
C ASP A 47 6.37 3.11 -6.61
N PHE A 48 5.09 3.31 -6.32
CA PHE A 48 4.15 2.22 -6.03
C PHE A 48 4.02 1.23 -7.20
N TRP A 49 4.06 1.77 -8.43
CA TRP A 49 3.80 1.01 -9.65
C TRP A 49 5.02 0.23 -10.14
N THR A 50 6.20 0.83 -10.03
CA THR A 50 7.44 0.28 -10.60
C THR A 50 8.39 -0.30 -9.56
N ASN A 51 8.17 -0.01 -8.27
CA ASN A 51 9.08 -0.26 -7.15
C ASN A 51 10.43 0.47 -7.27
N GLN A 52 10.57 1.42 -8.19
CA GLN A 52 11.78 2.22 -8.31
C GLN A 52 11.98 3.04 -7.03
N LYS A 53 13.20 2.98 -6.48
CA LYS A 53 13.59 3.65 -5.24
C LYS A 53 14.15 5.04 -5.53
N HIS A 54 13.74 6.02 -4.74
CA HIS A 54 14.19 7.41 -4.82
C HIS A 54 14.59 7.92 -3.43
N SER A 55 15.62 8.74 -3.36
CA SER A 55 15.93 9.48 -2.13
C SER A 55 14.93 10.60 -1.93
N GLY A 56 14.58 10.87 -0.68
CA GLY A 56 13.77 12.05 -0.34
C GLY A 56 14.58 13.35 -0.38
N GLY A 57 13.91 14.48 -0.23
CA GLY A 57 14.50 15.82 -0.26
C GLY A 57 14.77 16.37 -1.67
N GLN A 58 14.16 15.80 -2.70
CA GLN A 58 14.37 16.20 -4.08
C GLN A 58 13.07 16.27 -4.88
N TYR A 59 13.15 16.94 -6.02
CA TYR A 59 12.13 16.86 -7.04
C TYR A 59 12.50 15.79 -8.07
N ILE A 60 11.51 15.06 -8.50
CA ILE A 60 11.60 14.11 -9.61
C ILE A 60 10.60 14.51 -10.71
N VAL A 61 10.84 14.02 -11.91
CA VAL A 61 9.89 14.11 -13.03
C VAL A 61 9.26 12.72 -13.20
N LYS A 62 7.94 12.66 -13.20
CA LYS A 62 7.16 11.43 -13.35
C LYS A 62 6.22 11.55 -14.53
N ASP A 63 6.31 10.58 -15.43
CA ASP A 63 5.31 10.41 -16.49
C ASP A 63 3.96 10.05 -15.87
N THR A 64 2.93 10.73 -16.33
CA THR A 64 1.57 10.64 -15.80
C THR A 64 0.59 10.33 -16.93
N PRO A 65 0.65 9.12 -17.51
CA PRO A 65 -0.41 8.70 -18.45
C PRO A 65 -1.76 8.77 -17.74
N ILE A 66 -2.83 8.91 -18.51
CA ILE A 66 -4.16 9.24 -17.97
C ILE A 66 -4.70 8.20 -16.96
N ASP A 67 -4.24 6.97 -17.05
CA ASP A 67 -4.63 5.83 -16.21
C ASP A 67 -3.74 5.62 -14.99
N ILE A 68 -2.66 6.42 -14.81
CA ILE A 68 -1.71 6.28 -13.70
C ILE A 68 -1.78 7.47 -12.76
N LEU A 69 -2.24 7.25 -11.54
CA LEU A 69 -2.09 8.19 -10.44
C LEU A 69 -0.70 8.01 -9.81
N PRO A 70 0.18 9.03 -9.82
CA PRO A 70 1.48 8.93 -9.16
C PRO A 70 1.34 8.70 -7.65
N LEU A 71 1.88 7.58 -7.18
CA LEU A 71 1.89 7.16 -5.79
C LEU A 71 3.30 6.76 -5.37
N TYR A 72 3.71 7.21 -4.20
CA TYR A 72 5.00 6.83 -3.61
C TYR A 72 4.81 6.27 -2.22
N VAL A 73 5.52 5.19 -1.93
CA VAL A 73 5.47 4.51 -0.64
C VAL A 73 6.73 4.83 0.13
N LYS A 74 6.55 5.24 1.37
CA LYS A 74 7.65 5.52 2.29
C LYS A 74 8.39 4.24 2.65
N ALA A 75 9.72 4.27 2.70
CA ALA A 75 10.54 3.19 3.23
C ALA A 75 10.12 2.80 4.66
N GLY A 76 10.15 1.52 4.99
CA GLY A 76 9.64 0.94 6.23
C GLY A 76 8.15 0.63 6.21
N SER A 77 7.42 0.99 5.16
CA SER A 77 5.98 0.70 5.08
C SER A 77 5.71 -0.78 4.85
N ILE A 78 4.62 -1.24 5.45
CA ILE A 78 4.03 -2.57 5.22
C ILE A 78 2.62 -2.32 4.70
N LEU A 79 2.32 -2.76 3.49
CA LEU A 79 1.02 -2.58 2.85
C LEU A 79 0.38 -3.95 2.60
N PRO A 80 -0.75 -4.28 3.23
CA PRO A 80 -1.56 -5.42 2.81
C PRO A 80 -2.32 -5.05 1.53
N ILE A 81 -2.22 -5.93 0.55
CA ILE A 81 -2.90 -5.82 -0.73
C ILE A 81 -3.89 -6.98 -0.82
N GLY A 82 -5.15 -6.64 -0.98
CA GLY A 82 -6.22 -7.61 -1.16
C GLY A 82 -6.28 -8.16 -2.59
N PRO A 83 -7.16 -9.11 -2.84
CA PRO A 83 -7.43 -9.60 -4.18
C PRO A 83 -8.07 -8.50 -5.03
N GLU A 84 -7.94 -8.61 -6.34
CA GLU A 84 -8.67 -7.77 -7.28
C GLU A 84 -10.17 -8.11 -7.21
N VAL A 85 -10.99 -7.11 -6.88
CA VAL A 85 -12.44 -7.25 -6.63
C VAL A 85 -13.21 -6.04 -7.15
N GLN A 86 -14.47 -6.25 -7.51
CA GLN A 86 -15.38 -5.17 -7.89
C GLN A 86 -16.02 -4.51 -6.66
N TYR A 87 -16.20 -5.26 -5.57
CA TYR A 87 -16.73 -4.78 -4.29
C TYR A 87 -16.12 -5.57 -3.11
N SER A 88 -16.10 -4.98 -1.93
CA SER A 88 -15.32 -5.45 -0.77
C SER A 88 -15.65 -6.85 -0.26
N THR A 89 -16.85 -7.36 -0.51
CA THR A 89 -17.32 -8.69 -0.06
C THR A 89 -17.33 -9.74 -1.17
N GLU A 90 -16.77 -9.45 -2.36
CA GLU A 90 -16.77 -10.37 -3.50
C GLU A 90 -15.93 -11.62 -3.25
N LYS A 91 -14.78 -11.45 -2.61
CA LYS A 91 -13.83 -12.54 -2.35
C LYS A 91 -13.39 -12.55 -0.89
N SER A 92 -13.03 -13.74 -0.40
CA SER A 92 -12.42 -13.88 0.91
C SER A 92 -11.03 -13.24 0.95
N TRP A 93 -10.67 -12.65 2.09
CA TRP A 93 -9.35 -12.02 2.33
C TRP A 93 -8.37 -13.01 3.00
N ASP A 94 -8.51 -14.28 2.70
CA ASP A 94 -7.73 -15.38 3.25
C ASP A 94 -6.32 -15.52 2.67
N ASN A 95 -6.06 -14.83 1.55
CA ASN A 95 -4.80 -14.89 0.80
C ASN A 95 -4.28 -13.47 0.49
N LEU A 96 -3.90 -12.72 1.53
CA LEU A 96 -3.39 -11.36 1.38
C LEU A 96 -1.93 -11.33 0.93
N GLU A 97 -1.59 -10.43 0.02
CA GLU A 97 -0.21 -10.04 -0.22
C GLU A 97 0.22 -8.99 0.82
N ILE A 98 1.33 -9.22 1.49
CA ILE A 98 1.95 -8.28 2.41
C ILE A 98 3.19 -7.71 1.75
N LYS A 99 3.04 -6.50 1.22
CA LYS A 99 4.13 -5.81 0.52
C LYS A 99 4.95 -4.98 1.50
N VAL A 100 6.24 -5.30 1.61
CA VAL A 100 7.19 -4.60 2.49
C VAL A 100 8.11 -3.74 1.67
N TYR A 101 8.33 -2.50 2.10
CA TYR A 101 9.21 -1.53 1.45
C TYR A 101 10.44 -1.28 2.33
N PRO A 102 11.58 -1.95 2.07
CA PRO A 102 12.78 -1.84 2.90
C PRO A 102 13.37 -0.43 2.97
N GLY A 103 14.38 -0.24 3.87
CA GLY A 103 15.10 1.01 4.04
C GLY A 103 14.98 1.61 5.44
N CYS A 104 14.00 1.18 6.21
CA CYS A 104 13.94 1.40 7.67
C CYS A 104 12.98 0.41 8.33
N ASN A 105 13.02 0.36 9.67
CA ASN A 105 12.06 -0.44 10.43
C ASN A 105 10.64 0.10 10.25
N GLY A 106 9.65 -0.79 10.30
CA GLY A 106 8.27 -0.43 10.13
C GLY A 106 7.30 -1.29 10.92
N GLU A 107 6.10 -0.77 11.08
CA GLU A 107 5.00 -1.48 11.74
C GLU A 107 3.69 -1.15 11.05
N PHE A 108 2.81 -2.15 10.96
CA PHE A 108 1.45 -2.04 10.47
C PHE A 108 0.53 -2.91 11.33
N THR A 109 -0.67 -2.46 11.60
CA THR A 109 -1.69 -3.26 12.27
C THR A 109 -2.87 -3.47 11.33
N LEU A 110 -3.09 -4.71 10.93
CA LEU A 110 -4.28 -5.13 10.23
C LEU A 110 -5.44 -5.18 11.23
N TYR A 111 -6.49 -4.45 10.94
CA TYR A 111 -7.73 -4.41 11.69
C TYR A 111 -8.84 -5.12 10.90
N GLU A 112 -9.66 -5.91 11.57
CA GLU A 112 -10.80 -6.61 10.96
C GLU A 112 -11.94 -6.69 11.97
N ASP A 113 -13.16 -6.53 11.48
CA ASP A 113 -14.41 -6.62 12.23
C ASP A 113 -15.52 -7.28 11.40
N GLU A 114 -16.75 -7.20 11.87
CA GLU A 114 -17.94 -7.73 11.19
C GLU A 114 -18.41 -6.86 10.01
N ASN A 115 -17.67 -5.82 9.61
CA ASN A 115 -17.91 -4.85 8.55
C ASN A 115 -19.12 -3.93 8.81
N ASP A 116 -20.34 -4.32 8.46
CA ASP A 116 -21.49 -3.44 8.34
C ASP A 116 -22.35 -3.40 9.61
N ASN A 117 -21.71 -3.11 10.76
CA ASN A 117 -22.39 -2.92 12.04
C ASN A 117 -21.51 -2.12 13.03
N TYR A 118 -22.02 -1.87 14.25
CA TYR A 118 -21.32 -1.16 15.32
C TYR A 118 -20.81 -2.07 16.44
N ASN A 119 -20.73 -3.39 16.22
CA ASN A 119 -20.28 -4.32 17.26
C ASN A 119 -18.79 -4.12 17.63
N TYR A 120 -18.00 -3.49 16.76
CA TYR A 120 -16.64 -3.09 17.08
C TYR A 120 -16.55 -2.18 18.32
N GLU A 121 -17.55 -1.35 18.60
CA GLU A 121 -17.64 -0.53 19.82
C GLU A 121 -17.78 -1.39 21.10
N LYS A 122 -18.25 -2.64 20.95
CA LYS A 122 -18.34 -3.63 22.01
C LYS A 122 -17.14 -4.58 22.06
N GLY A 123 -16.08 -4.27 21.30
CA GLY A 123 -14.85 -5.06 21.24
C GLY A 123 -14.90 -6.24 20.26
N MET A 124 -15.92 -6.34 19.39
CA MET A 124 -16.04 -7.40 18.39
C MET A 124 -15.19 -7.08 17.16
N TYR A 125 -13.89 -7.14 17.32
CA TYR A 125 -12.89 -6.93 16.25
C TYR A 125 -11.62 -7.70 16.56
N SER A 126 -10.77 -7.86 15.57
CA SER A 126 -9.43 -8.41 15.76
C SER A 126 -8.34 -7.54 15.17
N THR A 127 -7.15 -7.64 15.71
CA THR A 127 -5.96 -6.95 15.20
C THR A 127 -4.78 -7.91 15.06
N ILE A 128 -4.01 -7.73 13.97
CA ILE A 128 -2.78 -8.46 13.71
C ILE A 128 -1.67 -7.43 13.44
N THR A 129 -0.73 -7.28 14.37
CA THR A 129 0.39 -6.37 14.21
C THR A 129 1.53 -7.05 13.46
N MET A 130 2.04 -6.38 12.44
CA MET A 130 3.18 -6.79 11.63
C MET A 130 4.34 -5.83 11.87
N LYS A 131 5.56 -6.36 12.08
CA LYS A 131 6.77 -5.57 12.35
C LYS A 131 7.88 -5.97 11.41
N TRP A 132 8.44 -5.01 10.69
CA TRP A 132 9.61 -5.17 9.85
C TRP A 132 10.86 -4.69 10.54
N ASN A 133 11.87 -5.55 10.65
CA ASN A 133 13.22 -5.18 11.04
C ASN A 133 14.10 -5.16 9.80
N ASP A 134 14.50 -3.97 9.39
CA ASP A 134 15.20 -3.79 8.13
C ASP A 134 16.63 -4.37 8.16
N ARG A 135 17.34 -4.21 9.27
CA ARG A 135 18.70 -4.70 9.42
C ARG A 135 18.80 -6.23 9.32
N THR A 136 17.84 -6.93 9.91
CA THR A 136 17.82 -8.41 9.93
C THR A 136 17.00 -8.99 8.78
N ARG A 137 16.28 -8.15 8.02
CA ARG A 137 15.37 -8.56 6.96
C ARG A 137 14.27 -9.50 7.47
N MET A 138 13.75 -9.23 8.65
CA MET A 138 12.74 -10.08 9.30
C MET A 138 11.40 -9.38 9.40
N LEU A 139 10.37 -10.04 8.92
CA LEU A 139 8.97 -9.67 9.17
C LEU A 139 8.43 -10.56 10.30
N THR A 140 7.99 -9.94 11.37
CA THR A 140 7.29 -10.60 12.48
C THR A 140 5.81 -10.27 12.38
N ILE A 141 4.97 -11.28 12.32
CA ILE A 141 3.51 -11.20 12.41
C ILE A 141 3.17 -11.66 13.82
N GLU A 142 2.67 -10.74 14.65
CA GLU A 142 2.42 -10.99 16.07
C GLU A 142 1.16 -11.86 16.28
N ASN A 143 0.92 -12.29 17.51
CA ASN A 143 -0.32 -12.96 17.87
C ASN A 143 -1.53 -12.07 17.54
N ARG A 144 -2.59 -12.67 17.01
CA ARG A 144 -3.89 -11.99 16.87
C ARG A 144 -4.41 -11.57 18.24
N LYS A 145 -5.00 -10.39 18.31
CA LYS A 145 -5.69 -9.89 19.51
C LYS A 145 -7.14 -9.63 19.13
N GLY A 146 -8.05 -10.01 20.04
CA GLY A 146 -9.48 -9.88 19.84
C GLY A 146 -10.07 -10.96 18.92
N GLU A 147 -11.39 -10.99 18.86
CA GLU A 147 -12.16 -11.93 18.05
C GLU A 147 -13.52 -11.33 17.70
N PHE A 148 -14.13 -11.82 16.65
CA PHE A 148 -15.49 -11.47 16.22
C PHE A 148 -16.13 -12.63 15.45
N SER A 149 -17.44 -12.61 15.33
CA SER A 149 -18.17 -13.65 14.61
C SER A 149 -17.81 -13.66 13.12
N GLY A 150 -17.56 -14.84 12.56
CA GLY A 150 -17.21 -14.98 11.14
C GLY A 150 -15.76 -14.64 10.77
N MET A 151 -14.90 -14.29 11.74
CA MET A 151 -13.50 -13.99 11.44
C MET A 151 -12.76 -15.19 10.82
N LEU A 152 -11.81 -14.91 9.95
CA LEU A 152 -10.89 -15.90 9.40
C LEU A 152 -9.92 -16.38 10.48
N LYS A 153 -10.07 -17.64 10.92
CA LYS A 153 -9.18 -18.24 11.94
C LYS A 153 -7.79 -18.54 11.38
N GLU A 154 -7.74 -18.94 10.13
CA GLU A 154 -6.51 -19.27 9.40
C GLU A 154 -6.47 -18.53 8.09
N ARG A 155 -5.27 -18.12 7.66
CA ARG A 155 -5.02 -17.49 6.36
C ARG A 155 -3.60 -17.70 5.89
N LYS A 156 -3.37 -17.37 4.65
CA LYS A 156 -2.04 -17.33 4.05
C LYS A 156 -1.64 -15.88 3.80
N PHE A 157 -0.43 -15.52 4.20
CA PHE A 157 0.20 -14.27 3.80
C PHE A 157 1.27 -14.54 2.75
N ASN A 158 1.16 -13.88 1.61
CA ASN A 158 2.18 -13.85 0.57
C ASN A 158 3.03 -12.60 0.80
N ILE A 159 4.21 -12.75 1.37
CA ILE A 159 5.10 -11.64 1.69
C ILE A 159 5.97 -11.35 0.48
N VAL A 160 5.94 -10.09 0.04
CA VAL A 160 6.74 -9.60 -1.10
C VAL A 160 7.47 -8.34 -0.67
N THR A 161 8.78 -8.28 -0.88
CA THR A 161 9.53 -7.04 -0.66
C THR A 161 9.66 -6.26 -1.96
N ALA A 162 9.73 -4.93 -1.89
CA ALA A 162 9.86 -4.08 -3.08
C ALA A 162 11.12 -4.38 -3.91
N ASP A 163 12.14 -4.99 -3.30
CA ASP A 163 13.37 -5.45 -3.96
C ASP A 163 13.29 -6.90 -4.50
N GLY A 164 12.10 -7.52 -4.46
CA GLY A 164 11.78 -8.73 -5.20
C GLY A 164 11.80 -10.05 -4.42
N ALA A 165 12.17 -10.07 -3.13
CA ALA A 165 12.10 -11.30 -2.35
C ALA A 165 10.64 -11.69 -2.07
N LYS A 166 10.34 -13.01 -2.12
CA LYS A 166 8.97 -13.53 -1.95
C LYS A 166 8.97 -14.73 -1.03
N LYS A 167 8.03 -14.77 -0.10
CA LYS A 167 7.74 -15.93 0.75
C LYS A 167 6.28 -16.01 1.09
N ALA A 168 5.76 -17.23 1.25
CA ALA A 168 4.43 -17.46 1.75
C ALA A 168 4.48 -18.11 3.14
N VAL A 169 3.54 -17.73 4.00
CA VAL A 169 3.42 -18.27 5.35
C VAL A 169 1.95 -18.49 5.72
N ALA A 170 1.67 -19.63 6.31
CA ALA A 170 0.38 -19.89 6.96
C ALA A 170 0.35 -19.17 8.32
N TYR A 171 -0.80 -18.61 8.65
CA TYR A 171 -1.03 -17.89 9.89
C TYR A 171 -2.36 -18.33 10.52
N ASN A 172 -2.29 -18.80 11.74
CA ASN A 172 -3.43 -19.33 12.51
C ASN A 172 -3.71 -18.51 13.79
N GLY A 173 -3.32 -17.27 13.81
CA GLY A 173 -3.47 -16.39 14.97
C GLY A 173 -2.27 -16.40 15.92
N LYS A 174 -1.30 -17.29 15.75
CA LYS A 174 -0.07 -17.33 16.54
C LYS A 174 1.08 -16.62 15.85
N LYS A 175 1.97 -16.04 16.66
CA LYS A 175 3.17 -15.34 16.18
C LYS A 175 3.99 -16.19 15.22
N VAL A 176 4.37 -15.58 14.10
CA VAL A 176 5.30 -16.16 13.13
C VAL A 176 6.32 -15.12 12.69
N THR A 177 7.55 -15.54 12.42
CA THR A 177 8.63 -14.69 11.94
C THR A 177 9.18 -15.26 10.65
N VAL A 178 9.33 -14.39 9.64
CA VAL A 178 9.77 -14.76 8.31
C VAL A 178 10.99 -13.90 7.94
N LYS A 179 12.10 -14.56 7.59
CA LYS A 179 13.29 -13.88 7.05
C LYS A 179 13.17 -13.78 5.52
N MET A 180 13.29 -12.55 5.01
CA MET A 180 13.24 -12.23 3.57
C MET A 180 14.64 -12.15 2.97
#